data_a7860f953fc646192b27b06a934a964a
#
_entry.id   a7860f953fc646192b27b06a934a964a
#
_cell.length_a   1.000
_cell.length_b   1.000
_cell.length_c   1.000
_cell.angle_alpha   90.00
_cell.angle_beta   90.00
_cell.angle_gamma   90.00
#
_symmetry.space_group_name_H-M   'P 1'
#
loop_
_entity.id
_entity.type
_entity.pdbx_description
1 polymer ?
#
loop_
_entity_poly.entity_id
_entity_poly.type
_entity_poly.pdbx_seq_one_letter_code
_entity_poly.pdbx_strand_id
1 'polypeptide(L)'
;MELMVPVKDGEVWAEDSGGPGGPSGAGGDALPLVLLHPGVGDSRVWDGILPRLEEGRRVIRFDARGYGRSPAPTASFSLVDDLIAVLDHFDVARAFLAGSSMGGATAIGLALRDPARVAGLALLVPGITGNPDFVMEAFTAEVGRLAQAGDMDGIVALVKRTSAAAGTGGDPEADELIRAVIPAWFAVHPHQVPDPPAFDRLGELDVPCVLVLGERDDPEVVRCNEEMASRIPGCRLVRLRDSDHFPTLREPDAVVDIIREAYAAAR
;
A
#
# COMPACT_ATOMS: atom_id res chain seq x y z
N MET A 1 6.25 13.26 13.61
CA MET A 1 5.57 12.98 14.90
C MET A 1 4.84 11.66 14.80
N GLU A 2 5.10 10.75 15.75
CA GLU A 2 4.42 9.45 15.82
C GLU A 2 3.31 9.47 16.86
N LEU A 3 2.16 8.87 16.57
CA LEU A 3 1.02 8.80 17.49
C LEU A 3 0.03 7.68 17.11
N MET A 4 -0.89 7.40 18.03
CA MET A 4 -2.05 6.56 17.74
C MET A 4 -3.21 7.43 17.28
N VAL A 5 -3.72 7.18 16.10
CA VAL A 5 -4.86 7.89 15.50
C VAL A 5 -6.13 7.11 15.82
N PRO A 6 -7.13 7.72 16.47
CA PRO A 6 -8.42 7.09 16.68
C PRO A 6 -9.11 6.82 15.35
N VAL A 7 -9.59 5.60 15.19
CA VAL A 7 -10.46 5.16 14.07
C VAL A 7 -11.73 4.55 14.67
N LYS A 8 -12.72 4.25 13.85
CA LYS A 8 -13.96 3.63 14.35
C LYS A 8 -13.65 2.31 15.06
N ASP A 9 -14.04 2.19 16.31
CA ASP A 9 -13.86 0.99 17.16
C ASP A 9 -12.39 0.52 17.29
N GLY A 10 -11.42 1.48 17.32
CA GLY A 10 -10.01 1.16 17.48
C GLY A 10 -9.09 2.35 17.26
N GLU A 11 -7.83 2.04 17.01
CA GLU A 11 -6.79 3.03 16.70
C GLU A 11 -5.77 2.44 15.74
N VAL A 12 -5.06 3.29 15.02
CA VAL A 12 -3.94 2.93 14.14
C VAL A 12 -2.73 3.80 14.46
N TRP A 13 -1.54 3.20 14.38
CA TRP A 13 -0.31 3.97 14.47
C TRP A 13 -0.09 4.77 13.18
N ALA A 14 0.30 6.03 13.33
CA ALA A 14 0.65 6.88 12.22
C ALA A 14 1.86 7.78 12.53
N GLU A 15 2.56 8.15 11.48
CA GLU A 15 3.64 9.12 11.51
C GLU A 15 3.37 10.25 10.52
N ASP A 16 3.52 11.49 11.00
CA ASP A 16 3.43 12.71 10.19
C ASP A 16 4.75 13.49 10.31
N SER A 17 5.39 13.73 9.18
CA SER A 17 6.65 14.50 9.11
C SER A 17 6.44 15.99 9.42
N GLY A 18 5.20 16.49 9.33
CA GLY A 18 4.86 17.89 9.56
C GLY A 18 5.19 18.83 8.40
N GLY A 19 5.97 18.39 7.43
CA GLY A 19 6.38 19.18 6.27
C GLY A 19 7.31 20.37 6.57
N PRO A 20 7.54 21.27 5.59
CA PRO A 20 8.34 22.48 5.77
C PRO A 20 7.68 23.41 6.79
N GLY A 21 8.23 23.49 8.00
CA GLY A 21 7.71 24.31 9.10
C GLY A 21 7.29 23.50 10.34
N GLY A 22 7.38 22.16 10.30
CA GLY A 22 7.08 21.27 11.42
C GLY A 22 5.59 20.93 11.58
N PRO A 23 5.22 20.11 12.59
CA PRO A 23 3.87 19.56 12.76
C PRO A 23 2.73 20.57 12.96
N SER A 24 3.07 21.81 13.32
CA SER A 24 2.13 22.93 13.49
C SER A 24 2.33 24.03 12.46
N GLY A 25 3.13 23.77 11.43
CA GLY A 25 3.41 24.75 10.38
C GLY A 25 2.16 25.04 9.55
N ALA A 26 1.50 26.15 9.83
CA ALA A 26 0.58 26.82 8.92
C ALA A 26 1.35 27.33 7.68
N GLY A 27 2.07 26.44 7.02
CA GLY A 27 2.96 26.68 5.90
C GLY A 27 2.37 26.15 4.63
N GLY A 28 1.40 26.85 4.07
CA GLY A 28 1.05 26.82 2.68
C GLY A 28 0.30 25.57 2.20
N ASP A 29 -0.42 25.73 1.13
CA ASP A 29 -1.19 24.77 0.32
C ASP A 29 -0.39 23.55 -0.23
N ALA A 30 0.59 23.06 0.51
CA ALA A 30 1.40 21.93 0.08
C ALA A 30 0.59 20.64 0.25
N LEU A 31 0.26 20.04 -0.88
CA LEU A 31 -0.42 18.75 -0.98
C LEU A 31 0.34 17.67 -0.17
N PRO A 32 -0.25 17.04 0.87
CA PRO A 32 0.42 15.96 1.59
C PRO A 32 0.59 14.71 0.70
N LEU A 33 1.71 14.01 0.90
CA LEU A 33 1.95 12.66 0.37
C LEU A 33 1.59 11.65 1.46
N VAL A 34 0.69 10.73 1.16
CA VAL A 34 0.31 9.64 2.07
C VAL A 34 0.79 8.31 1.55
N LEU A 35 1.51 7.56 2.39
CA LEU A 35 2.12 6.28 2.04
C LEU A 35 1.32 5.12 2.67
N LEU A 36 0.89 4.18 1.84
CA LEU A 36 0.06 3.03 2.20
C LEU A 36 0.83 1.72 1.93
N HIS A 37 1.07 0.94 2.96
CA HIS A 37 1.91 -0.25 2.90
C HIS A 37 1.21 -1.47 2.29
N PRO A 38 1.98 -2.48 1.81
CA PRO A 38 1.43 -3.75 1.30
C PRO A 38 0.98 -4.68 2.43
N GLY A 39 0.13 -5.64 2.11
CA GLY A 39 -0.27 -6.70 3.04
C GLY A 39 0.82 -7.73 3.38
N VAL A 40 1.92 -7.73 2.65
CA VAL A 40 3.11 -8.58 2.91
C VAL A 40 4.21 -7.85 3.69
N GLY A 41 3.90 -6.67 4.22
CA GLY A 41 4.77 -5.82 5.03
C GLY A 41 3.96 -4.82 5.82
N ASP A 42 4.62 -3.89 6.48
CA ASP A 42 4.06 -2.75 7.18
C ASP A 42 4.73 -1.44 6.72
N SER A 43 4.50 -0.32 7.42
CA SER A 43 5.04 0.98 7.02
C SER A 43 6.56 1.03 6.90
N ARG A 44 7.29 0.06 7.46
CA ARG A 44 8.75 -0.04 7.35
C ARG A 44 9.22 -0.27 5.91
N VAL A 45 8.38 -0.75 5.01
CA VAL A 45 8.74 -0.89 3.58
C VAL A 45 9.13 0.44 2.93
N TRP A 46 8.78 1.57 3.57
CA TRP A 46 9.09 2.91 3.11
C TRP A 46 10.37 3.48 3.72
N ASP A 47 10.94 2.88 4.78
CA ASP A 47 12.05 3.46 5.58
C ASP A 47 13.26 3.84 4.70
N GLY A 48 13.63 2.99 3.76
CA GLY A 48 14.77 3.22 2.87
C GLY A 48 14.62 4.41 1.92
N ILE A 49 13.38 4.84 1.65
CA ILE A 49 13.10 5.94 0.72
C ILE A 49 12.45 7.16 1.40
N LEU A 50 11.94 6.98 2.62
CA LEU A 50 11.20 8.00 3.36
C LEU A 50 11.94 9.34 3.47
N PRO A 51 13.23 9.41 3.87
CA PRO A 51 13.93 10.68 4.00
C PRO A 51 13.95 11.49 2.69
N ARG A 52 14.05 10.81 1.56
CA ARG A 52 14.02 11.46 0.24
C ARG A 52 12.61 11.91 -0.13
N LEU A 53 11.59 11.18 0.25
CA LEU A 53 10.20 11.57 0.01
C LEU A 53 9.76 12.75 0.87
N GLU A 54 10.35 12.95 2.05
CA GLU A 54 10.08 14.07 2.96
C GLU A 54 10.71 15.40 2.52
N GLU A 55 11.67 15.39 1.61
CA GLU A 55 12.34 16.60 1.15
C GLU A 55 11.33 17.59 0.56
N GLY A 56 11.08 18.69 1.30
CA GLY A 56 10.22 19.79 0.86
C GLY A 56 8.72 19.50 0.83
N ARG A 57 8.24 18.42 1.48
CA ARG A 57 6.82 18.07 1.54
C ARG A 57 6.42 17.42 2.86
N ARG A 58 5.14 17.48 3.17
CA ARG A 58 4.56 16.72 4.28
C ARG A 58 4.30 15.29 3.83
N VAL A 59 4.81 14.33 4.58
CA VAL A 59 4.58 12.90 4.35
C VAL A 59 3.88 12.33 5.57
N ILE A 60 2.81 11.57 5.33
CA ILE A 60 2.08 10.82 6.34
C ILE A 60 2.15 9.34 5.96
N ARG A 61 2.46 8.47 6.91
CA ARG A 61 2.33 7.03 6.79
C ARG A 61 1.66 6.43 8.00
N PHE A 62 1.01 5.31 7.85
CA PHE A 62 0.41 4.61 8.97
C PHE A 62 0.45 3.09 8.76
N ASP A 63 0.36 2.36 9.85
CA ASP A 63 0.17 0.92 9.82
C ASP A 63 -1.34 0.62 9.86
N ALA A 64 -1.84 -0.19 8.94
CA ALA A 64 -3.21 -0.70 8.98
C ALA A 64 -3.43 -1.55 10.25
N ARG A 65 -4.68 -1.68 10.69
CA ARG A 65 -5.02 -2.47 11.90
C ARG A 65 -4.39 -3.86 11.86
N GLY A 66 -3.74 -4.23 12.96
CA GLY A 66 -3.05 -5.51 13.12
C GLY A 66 -1.67 -5.59 12.49
N TYR A 67 -1.27 -4.60 11.67
CA TYR A 67 0.04 -4.53 11.06
C TYR A 67 0.99 -3.63 11.87
N GLY A 68 2.29 -3.93 11.80
CA GLY A 68 3.33 -3.11 12.39
C GLY A 68 3.07 -2.72 13.84
N ARG A 69 2.87 -1.44 14.08
CA ARG A 69 2.62 -0.85 15.42
C ARG A 69 1.14 -0.68 15.74
N SER A 70 0.25 -0.97 14.80
CA SER A 70 -1.20 -0.87 15.01
C SER A 70 -1.76 -2.09 15.72
N PRO A 71 -2.64 -1.90 16.73
CA PRO A 71 -3.30 -3.01 17.41
C PRO A 71 -4.15 -3.86 16.46
N ALA A 72 -4.29 -5.14 16.81
CA ALA A 72 -5.21 -6.03 16.13
C ALA A 72 -6.66 -5.54 16.25
N PRO A 73 -7.49 -5.66 15.20
CA PRO A 73 -8.88 -5.26 15.24
C PRO A 73 -9.69 -6.15 16.20
N THR A 74 -10.66 -5.56 16.89
CA THR A 74 -11.62 -6.26 17.75
C THR A 74 -13.05 -6.15 17.24
N ALA A 75 -13.26 -5.39 16.16
CA ALA A 75 -14.54 -5.17 15.50
C ALA A 75 -14.34 -5.10 13.99
N SER A 76 -15.42 -5.19 13.24
CA SER A 76 -15.40 -5.07 11.77
C SER A 76 -14.95 -3.68 11.34
N PHE A 77 -14.09 -3.60 10.32
CA PHE A 77 -13.52 -2.36 9.81
C PHE A 77 -13.30 -2.41 8.28
N SER A 78 -13.14 -1.24 7.67
CA SER A 78 -12.75 -1.06 6.28
C SER A 78 -11.43 -0.28 6.23
N LEU A 79 -10.51 -0.70 5.36
CA LEU A 79 -9.24 0.00 5.13
C LEU A 79 -9.45 1.43 4.60
N VAL A 80 -10.46 1.62 3.75
CA VAL A 80 -10.79 2.96 3.22
C VAL A 80 -11.36 3.86 4.29
N ASP A 81 -12.21 3.34 5.21
CA ASP A 81 -12.73 4.13 6.34
C ASP A 81 -11.60 4.56 7.30
N ASP A 82 -10.65 3.66 7.57
CA ASP A 82 -9.49 3.98 8.40
C ASP A 82 -8.58 5.03 7.73
N LEU A 83 -8.34 4.91 6.42
CA LEU A 83 -7.62 5.94 5.67
C LEU A 83 -8.30 7.31 5.77
N ILE A 84 -9.63 7.37 5.61
CA ILE A 84 -10.39 8.62 5.77
C ILE A 84 -10.20 9.18 7.19
N ALA A 85 -10.32 8.34 8.22
CA ALA A 85 -10.13 8.77 9.61
C ALA A 85 -8.71 9.31 9.87
N VAL A 86 -7.68 8.69 9.28
CA VAL A 86 -6.29 9.20 9.35
C VAL A 86 -6.17 10.56 8.67
N LEU A 87 -6.72 10.71 7.46
CA LEU A 87 -6.70 12.01 6.76
C LEU A 87 -7.42 13.10 7.56
N ASP A 88 -8.58 12.78 8.14
CA ASP A 88 -9.37 13.72 8.92
C ASP A 88 -8.66 14.10 10.23
N HIS A 89 -8.00 13.14 10.89
CA HIS A 89 -7.22 13.40 12.10
C HIS A 89 -6.07 14.39 11.87
N PHE A 90 -5.45 14.35 10.69
CA PHE A 90 -4.36 15.25 10.33
C PHE A 90 -4.81 16.51 9.58
N ASP A 91 -6.10 16.80 9.54
CA ASP A 91 -6.70 17.93 8.80
C ASP A 91 -6.30 17.95 7.32
N VAL A 92 -6.20 16.78 6.70
CA VAL A 92 -5.86 16.60 5.28
C VAL A 92 -7.14 16.52 4.46
N ALA A 93 -7.53 17.62 3.85
CA ALA A 93 -8.71 17.65 2.97
C ALA A 93 -8.48 16.88 1.65
N ARG A 94 -7.26 16.91 1.11
CA ARG A 94 -6.88 16.26 -0.15
C ARG A 94 -5.41 15.84 -0.11
N ALA A 95 -5.08 14.66 -0.63
CA ALA A 95 -3.73 14.10 -0.62
C ALA A 95 -3.33 13.49 -1.96
N PHE A 96 -2.01 13.41 -2.21
CA PHE A 96 -1.45 12.48 -3.17
C PHE A 96 -1.20 11.14 -2.46
N LEU A 97 -1.69 10.02 -3.01
CA LEU A 97 -1.56 8.71 -2.40
C LEU A 97 -0.53 7.87 -3.13
N ALA A 98 0.46 7.35 -2.39
CA ALA A 98 1.37 6.32 -2.89
C ALA A 98 1.08 5.01 -2.13
N GLY A 99 0.52 4.03 -2.83
CA GLY A 99 0.09 2.77 -2.22
C GLY A 99 0.70 1.55 -2.87
N SER A 100 1.22 0.63 -2.05
CA SER A 100 1.75 -0.65 -2.50
C SER A 100 0.75 -1.78 -2.22
N SER A 101 0.49 -2.64 -3.21
CA SER A 101 -0.35 -3.84 -3.08
C SER A 101 -1.70 -3.55 -2.39
N MET A 102 -1.93 -4.01 -1.17
CA MET A 102 -3.10 -3.70 -0.33
C MET A 102 -3.30 -2.18 -0.20
N GLY A 103 -2.23 -1.42 0.04
CA GLY A 103 -2.29 0.04 0.11
C GLY A 103 -2.69 0.67 -1.23
N GLY A 104 -2.30 0.06 -2.36
CA GLY A 104 -2.74 0.47 -3.69
C GLY A 104 -4.25 0.24 -3.90
N ALA A 105 -4.77 -0.91 -3.47
CA ALA A 105 -6.21 -1.19 -3.50
C ALA A 105 -6.99 -0.19 -2.63
N THR A 106 -6.48 0.14 -1.43
CA THR A 106 -7.08 1.13 -0.52
C THR A 106 -7.10 2.53 -1.15
N ALA A 107 -6.00 2.93 -1.81
CA ALA A 107 -5.92 4.22 -2.52
C ALA A 107 -6.92 4.31 -3.68
N ILE A 108 -7.06 3.24 -4.47
CA ILE A 108 -8.08 3.13 -5.53
C ILE A 108 -9.48 3.21 -4.93
N GLY A 109 -9.73 2.47 -3.84
CA GLY A 109 -11.01 2.47 -3.14
C GLY A 109 -11.43 3.88 -2.69
N LEU A 110 -10.50 4.65 -2.11
CA LEU A 110 -10.76 6.04 -1.74
C LEU A 110 -11.01 6.92 -2.97
N ALA A 111 -10.20 6.80 -4.01
CA ALA A 111 -10.36 7.61 -5.23
C ALA A 111 -11.71 7.37 -5.94
N LEU A 112 -12.23 6.14 -5.90
CA LEU A 112 -13.55 5.80 -6.44
C LEU A 112 -14.72 6.20 -5.52
N ARG A 113 -14.49 6.26 -4.21
CA ARG A 113 -15.51 6.60 -3.21
C ARG A 113 -15.65 8.11 -3.01
N ASP A 114 -14.51 8.81 -2.92
CA ASP A 114 -14.44 10.25 -2.68
C ASP A 114 -13.28 10.86 -3.48
N PRO A 115 -13.44 11.05 -4.78
CA PRO A 115 -12.40 11.56 -5.67
C PRO A 115 -11.90 12.96 -5.27
N ALA A 116 -12.71 13.75 -4.55
CA ALA A 116 -12.29 15.07 -4.08
C ALA A 116 -11.14 15.01 -3.05
N ARG A 117 -10.99 13.88 -2.35
CA ARG A 117 -9.93 13.64 -1.36
C ARG A 117 -8.59 13.25 -2.00
N VAL A 118 -8.57 12.90 -3.31
CA VAL A 118 -7.39 12.37 -3.98
C VAL A 118 -6.91 13.31 -5.08
N ALA A 119 -5.65 13.72 -5.00
CA ALA A 119 -5.03 14.59 -6.00
C ALA A 119 -4.35 13.81 -7.12
N GLY A 120 -3.89 12.61 -6.84
CA GLY A 120 -3.21 11.72 -7.77
C GLY A 120 -2.77 10.44 -7.07
N LEU A 121 -2.40 9.45 -7.87
CA LEU A 121 -2.07 8.10 -7.43
C LEU A 121 -0.70 7.66 -7.94
N ALA A 122 0.14 7.12 -7.05
CA ALA A 122 1.28 6.27 -7.39
C ALA A 122 1.00 4.86 -6.86
N LEU A 123 0.66 3.95 -7.75
CA LEU A 123 0.26 2.58 -7.42
C LEU A 123 1.44 1.65 -7.68
N LEU A 124 2.01 1.09 -6.61
CA LEU A 124 3.13 0.16 -6.69
C LEU A 124 2.60 -1.27 -6.57
N VAL A 125 2.70 -2.05 -7.63
CA VAL A 125 2.20 -3.44 -7.69
C VAL A 125 0.81 -3.58 -7.04
N PRO A 126 -0.16 -2.72 -7.39
CA PRO A 126 -1.41 -2.60 -6.64
C PRO A 126 -2.23 -3.87 -6.65
N GLY A 127 -2.88 -4.16 -5.51
CA GLY A 127 -4.01 -5.07 -5.46
C GLY A 127 -5.27 -4.42 -6.02
N ILE A 128 -6.31 -5.23 -6.25
CA ILE A 128 -7.62 -4.77 -6.71
C ILE A 128 -8.72 -5.68 -6.21
N THR A 129 -9.89 -5.11 -5.89
CA THR A 129 -11.09 -5.87 -5.54
C THR A 129 -11.98 -6.10 -6.77
N GLY A 130 -12.60 -7.28 -6.84
CA GLY A 130 -13.62 -7.58 -7.85
C GLY A 130 -13.08 -7.96 -9.23
N ASN A 131 -11.80 -8.27 -9.39
CA ASN A 131 -11.28 -8.88 -10.61
C ASN A 131 -11.59 -10.38 -10.60
N PRO A 132 -12.51 -10.90 -11.47
CA PRO A 132 -12.88 -12.30 -11.47
C PRO A 132 -11.78 -13.23 -11.98
N ASP A 133 -10.83 -12.69 -12.74
CA ASP A 133 -9.74 -13.46 -13.35
C ASP A 133 -8.47 -13.45 -12.48
N PHE A 134 -8.45 -12.64 -11.40
CA PHE A 134 -7.36 -12.60 -10.44
C PHE A 134 -7.64 -13.59 -9.31
N VAL A 135 -7.22 -14.81 -9.50
CA VAL A 135 -7.53 -15.93 -8.59
C VAL A 135 -6.28 -16.33 -7.81
N MET A 136 -6.30 -16.13 -6.51
CA MET A 136 -5.24 -16.54 -5.57
C MET A 136 -5.64 -17.80 -4.77
N GLU A 137 -6.54 -18.62 -5.30
CA GLU A 137 -7.07 -19.80 -4.58
C GLU A 137 -5.97 -20.78 -4.16
N ALA A 138 -5.02 -21.08 -5.07
CA ALA A 138 -3.93 -22.01 -4.77
C ALA A 138 -3.02 -21.46 -3.66
N PHE A 139 -2.71 -20.16 -3.68
CA PHE A 139 -1.93 -19.51 -2.63
C PHE A 139 -2.68 -19.54 -1.30
N THR A 140 -3.94 -19.13 -1.29
CA THR A 140 -4.77 -19.08 -0.07
C THR A 140 -4.97 -20.49 0.53
N ALA A 141 -5.21 -21.50 -0.31
CA ALA A 141 -5.34 -22.89 0.13
C ALA A 141 -4.04 -23.41 0.76
N GLU A 142 -2.89 -23.10 0.16
CA GLU A 142 -1.59 -23.54 0.69
C GLU A 142 -1.24 -22.80 1.99
N VAL A 143 -1.51 -21.49 2.10
CA VAL A 143 -1.40 -20.75 3.38
C VAL A 143 -2.26 -21.41 4.45
N GLY A 144 -3.52 -21.73 4.13
CA GLY A 144 -4.44 -22.40 5.06
C GLY A 144 -3.94 -23.77 5.51
N ARG A 145 -3.40 -24.58 4.59
CA ARG A 145 -2.81 -25.90 4.89
C ARG A 145 -1.60 -25.78 5.82
N LEU A 146 -0.69 -24.86 5.53
CA LEU A 146 0.51 -24.62 6.35
C LEU A 146 0.14 -24.10 7.73
N ALA A 147 -0.83 -23.18 7.81
CA ALA A 147 -1.34 -22.65 9.08
C ALA A 147 -1.94 -23.74 9.96
N GLN A 148 -2.74 -24.65 9.39
CA GLN A 148 -3.30 -25.80 10.12
C GLN A 148 -2.23 -26.77 10.64
N ALA A 149 -1.09 -26.84 9.94
CA ALA A 149 0.08 -27.64 10.36
C ALA A 149 0.96 -26.88 11.38
N GLY A 150 0.69 -25.61 11.67
CA GLY A 150 1.56 -24.76 12.50
C GLY A 150 2.90 -24.41 11.83
N ASP A 151 3.00 -24.60 10.51
CA ASP A 151 4.23 -24.42 9.75
C ASP A 151 4.38 -22.95 9.30
N MET A 152 4.76 -22.09 10.24
CA MET A 152 4.98 -20.66 9.98
C MET A 152 6.17 -20.43 9.03
N ASP A 153 7.21 -21.23 9.12
CA ASP A 153 8.36 -21.12 8.20
C ASP A 153 7.97 -21.52 6.77
N GLY A 154 7.10 -22.48 6.62
CA GLY A 154 6.50 -22.85 5.33
C GLY A 154 5.71 -21.70 4.72
N ILE A 155 4.93 -20.95 5.52
CA ILE A 155 4.20 -19.76 5.04
C ILE A 155 5.19 -18.68 4.59
N VAL A 156 6.20 -18.38 5.40
CA VAL A 156 7.27 -17.42 5.01
C VAL A 156 7.91 -17.82 3.69
N ALA A 157 8.30 -19.10 3.57
CA ALA A 157 8.93 -19.61 2.35
C ALA A 157 8.01 -19.52 1.12
N LEU A 158 6.70 -19.74 1.29
CA LEU A 158 5.70 -19.58 0.24
C LEU A 158 5.63 -18.11 -0.20
N VAL A 159 5.44 -17.18 0.73
CA VAL A 159 5.34 -15.74 0.43
C VAL A 159 6.62 -15.22 -0.23
N LYS A 160 7.79 -15.66 0.23
CA LYS A 160 9.06 -15.30 -0.41
C LYS A 160 9.13 -15.74 -1.86
N ARG A 161 8.68 -16.96 -2.17
CA ARG A 161 8.69 -17.45 -3.56
C ARG A 161 7.73 -16.70 -4.47
N THR A 162 6.62 -16.23 -3.95
CA THR A 162 5.58 -15.55 -4.74
C THR A 162 5.79 -14.04 -4.81
N SER A 163 6.25 -13.42 -3.73
CA SER A 163 6.29 -11.95 -3.60
C SER A 163 7.69 -11.35 -3.47
N ALA A 164 8.72 -12.15 -3.18
CA ALA A 164 10.09 -11.67 -2.97
C ALA A 164 11.13 -12.45 -3.79
N ALA A 165 10.73 -12.93 -4.97
CA ALA A 165 11.56 -13.80 -5.82
C ALA A 165 12.77 -13.11 -6.44
N ALA A 166 12.78 -11.77 -6.53
CA ALA A 166 13.90 -11.00 -7.04
C ALA A 166 15.08 -10.90 -6.04
N GLY A 167 14.82 -11.08 -4.74
CA GLY A 167 15.86 -11.13 -3.74
C GLY A 167 16.75 -12.35 -3.92
N THR A 168 18.06 -12.13 -4.16
CA THR A 168 19.03 -13.19 -4.41
C THR A 168 19.70 -13.65 -3.11
N GLY A 169 19.64 -14.96 -2.81
CA GLY A 169 20.52 -15.61 -1.82
C GLY A 169 20.29 -15.28 -0.36
N GLY A 170 19.27 -14.56 -0.02
CA GLY A 170 18.91 -14.10 1.32
C GLY A 170 18.56 -12.62 1.26
N ASP A 171 17.34 -12.31 1.66
CA ASP A 171 16.81 -10.96 1.75
C ASP A 171 16.30 -10.78 3.18
N PRO A 172 17.18 -10.38 4.10
CA PRO A 172 16.83 -10.30 5.52
C PRO A 172 15.74 -9.26 5.79
N GLU A 173 15.70 -8.19 4.99
CA GLU A 173 14.70 -7.13 5.16
C GLU A 173 13.30 -7.60 4.75
N ALA A 174 13.16 -8.19 3.56
CA ALA A 174 11.90 -8.80 3.14
C ALA A 174 11.48 -9.95 4.06
N ASP A 175 12.44 -10.77 4.54
CA ASP A 175 12.22 -11.87 5.47
C ASP A 175 11.63 -11.38 6.80
N GLU A 176 12.19 -10.32 7.35
CA GLU A 176 11.72 -9.71 8.59
C GLU A 176 10.30 -9.13 8.42
N LEU A 177 10.06 -8.37 7.35
CA LEU A 177 8.75 -7.81 7.04
C LEU A 177 7.68 -8.90 6.89
N ILE A 178 7.96 -9.93 6.09
CA ILE A 178 7.04 -11.04 5.86
C ILE A 178 6.75 -11.78 7.17
N ARG A 179 7.76 -12.12 7.98
CA ARG A 179 7.56 -12.81 9.26
C ARG A 179 6.71 -11.99 10.22
N ALA A 180 6.94 -10.69 10.28
CA ALA A 180 6.23 -9.80 11.19
C ALA A 180 4.72 -9.72 10.88
N VAL A 181 4.32 -9.82 9.61
CA VAL A 181 2.92 -9.60 9.21
C VAL A 181 2.07 -10.88 9.10
N ILE A 182 2.67 -12.07 9.07
CA ILE A 182 1.88 -13.32 8.98
C ILE A 182 0.88 -13.45 10.14
N PRO A 183 1.22 -13.18 11.41
CA PRO A 183 0.22 -13.19 12.49
C PRO A 183 -0.92 -12.18 12.28
N ALA A 184 -0.62 -11.03 11.67
CA ALA A 184 -1.62 -10.01 11.36
C ALA A 184 -2.69 -10.53 10.40
N TRP A 185 -2.33 -11.32 9.38
CA TRP A 185 -3.30 -11.88 8.43
C TRP A 185 -4.41 -12.66 9.13
N PHE A 186 -4.05 -13.50 10.11
CA PHE A 186 -5.01 -14.31 10.86
C PHE A 186 -5.84 -13.47 11.84
N ALA A 187 -5.26 -12.43 12.42
CA ALA A 187 -5.95 -11.52 13.34
C ALA A 187 -6.91 -10.57 12.58
N VAL A 188 -6.52 -10.14 11.39
CA VAL A 188 -7.24 -9.14 10.60
C VAL A 188 -8.39 -9.74 9.79
N HIS A 189 -8.15 -10.89 9.14
CA HIS A 189 -9.10 -11.51 8.21
C HIS A 189 -10.54 -11.67 8.76
N PRO A 190 -10.79 -12.05 10.02
CA PRO A 190 -12.15 -12.19 10.54
C PRO A 190 -12.91 -10.87 10.69
N HIS A 191 -12.21 -9.73 10.67
CA HIS A 191 -12.73 -8.41 10.98
C HIS A 191 -12.76 -7.46 9.78
N GLN A 192 -11.90 -7.69 8.79
CA GLN A 192 -11.83 -6.82 7.62
C GLN A 192 -13.05 -7.01 6.72
N VAL A 193 -13.83 -5.96 6.56
CA VAL A 193 -14.90 -5.92 5.56
C VAL A 193 -14.27 -5.65 4.20
N PRO A 194 -14.51 -6.48 3.20
CA PRO A 194 -14.01 -6.23 1.85
C PRO A 194 -14.51 -4.89 1.32
N ASP A 195 -13.62 -4.11 0.72
CA ASP A 195 -14.02 -2.91 0.00
C ASP A 195 -14.86 -3.26 -1.23
N PRO A 196 -15.74 -2.36 -1.70
CA PRO A 196 -16.55 -2.60 -2.89
C PRO A 196 -15.70 -2.99 -4.10
N PRO A 197 -16.23 -3.83 -5.02
CA PRO A 197 -15.54 -4.18 -6.25
C PRO A 197 -15.11 -2.93 -7.04
N ALA A 198 -13.81 -2.83 -7.34
CA ALA A 198 -13.22 -1.66 -7.98
C ALA A 198 -12.75 -1.92 -9.41
N PHE A 199 -12.51 -3.18 -9.79
CA PHE A 199 -11.89 -3.52 -11.07
C PHE A 199 -12.68 -3.01 -12.29
N ASP A 200 -13.98 -3.19 -12.31
CA ASP A 200 -14.83 -2.72 -13.42
C ASP A 200 -15.06 -1.20 -13.39
N ARG A 201 -14.65 -0.55 -12.30
CA ARG A 201 -14.79 0.89 -12.08
C ARG A 201 -13.50 1.67 -12.32
N LEU A 202 -12.41 1.02 -12.70
CA LEU A 202 -11.11 1.68 -12.93
C LEU A 202 -11.19 2.79 -13.99
N GLY A 203 -12.12 2.68 -14.94
CA GLY A 203 -12.41 3.72 -15.93
C GLY A 203 -13.04 5.01 -15.36
N GLU A 204 -13.49 5.01 -14.10
CA GLU A 204 -14.05 6.18 -13.41
C GLU A 204 -12.95 7.04 -12.74
N LEU A 205 -11.71 6.54 -12.65
CA LEU A 205 -10.61 7.28 -12.03
C LEU A 205 -10.22 8.48 -12.92
N ASP A 206 -10.45 9.68 -12.41
CA ASP A 206 -10.17 10.95 -13.09
C ASP A 206 -9.11 11.77 -12.32
N VAL A 207 -8.01 11.11 -11.98
CA VAL A 207 -6.85 11.74 -11.31
C VAL A 207 -5.56 11.26 -11.98
N PRO A 208 -4.50 12.10 -12.00
CA PRO A 208 -3.18 11.66 -12.49
C PRO A 208 -2.77 10.35 -11.81
N CYS A 209 -2.44 9.34 -12.60
CA CYS A 209 -2.12 8.01 -12.10
C CYS A 209 -0.84 7.47 -12.76
N VAL A 210 0.07 6.95 -11.93
CA VAL A 210 1.15 6.08 -12.36
C VAL A 210 0.99 4.72 -11.70
N LEU A 211 1.11 3.66 -12.49
CA LEU A 211 1.15 2.28 -12.01
C LEU A 211 2.54 1.71 -12.27
N VAL A 212 3.16 1.19 -11.23
CA VAL A 212 4.47 0.55 -11.26
C VAL A 212 4.28 -0.94 -11.06
N LEU A 213 4.80 -1.76 -11.96
CA LEU A 213 4.86 -3.20 -11.79
C LEU A 213 6.31 -3.70 -11.76
N GLY A 214 6.57 -4.73 -10.97
CA GLY A 214 7.82 -5.48 -10.97
C GLY A 214 7.73 -6.64 -11.96
N GLU A 215 8.67 -6.73 -12.91
CA GLU A 215 8.64 -7.80 -13.94
C GLU A 215 8.98 -9.19 -13.38
N ARG A 216 9.49 -9.25 -12.14
CA ARG A 216 9.82 -10.50 -11.42
C ARG A 216 8.82 -10.85 -10.32
N ASP A 217 7.68 -10.18 -10.28
CA ASP A 217 6.55 -10.52 -9.43
C ASP A 217 5.82 -11.77 -9.96
N ASP A 218 4.85 -12.27 -9.20
CA ASP A 218 3.99 -13.36 -9.66
C ASP A 218 3.37 -13.01 -11.03
N PRO A 219 3.42 -13.92 -12.02
CA PRO A 219 2.89 -13.64 -13.36
C PRO A 219 1.44 -13.17 -13.39
N GLU A 220 0.60 -13.66 -12.46
CA GLU A 220 -0.80 -13.21 -12.35
C GLU A 220 -0.91 -11.78 -11.82
N VAL A 221 -0.02 -11.38 -10.90
CA VAL A 221 0.06 -9.98 -10.44
C VAL A 221 0.49 -9.08 -11.59
N VAL A 222 1.52 -9.47 -12.34
CA VAL A 222 1.98 -8.73 -13.53
C VAL A 222 0.84 -8.56 -14.53
N ARG A 223 0.17 -9.64 -14.92
CA ARG A 223 -0.96 -9.62 -15.86
C ARG A 223 -2.11 -8.72 -15.36
N CYS A 224 -2.48 -8.86 -14.08
CA CYS A 224 -3.53 -8.04 -13.49
C CYS A 224 -3.18 -6.55 -13.50
N ASN A 225 -1.95 -6.19 -13.16
CA ASN A 225 -1.50 -4.80 -13.14
C ASN A 225 -1.43 -4.19 -14.55
N GLU A 226 -1.03 -4.96 -15.57
CA GLU A 226 -1.09 -4.53 -16.97
C GLU A 226 -2.53 -4.21 -17.40
N GLU A 227 -3.45 -5.08 -17.06
CA GLU A 227 -4.87 -4.87 -17.35
C GLU A 227 -5.43 -3.66 -16.59
N MET A 228 -5.11 -3.51 -15.29
CA MET A 228 -5.50 -2.32 -14.52
C MET A 228 -5.00 -1.03 -15.18
N ALA A 229 -3.73 -0.98 -15.57
CA ALA A 229 -3.15 0.19 -16.22
C ALA A 229 -3.86 0.52 -17.55
N SER A 230 -4.30 -0.49 -18.30
CA SER A 230 -5.04 -0.31 -19.55
C SER A 230 -6.46 0.24 -19.35
N ARG A 231 -7.06 -0.02 -18.18
CA ARG A 231 -8.42 0.42 -17.83
C ARG A 231 -8.47 1.82 -17.21
N ILE A 232 -7.37 2.27 -16.55
CA ILE A 232 -7.31 3.58 -15.90
C ILE A 232 -6.99 4.65 -16.96
N PRO A 233 -7.87 5.67 -17.14
CA PRO A 233 -7.66 6.72 -18.14
C PRO A 233 -6.35 7.48 -17.89
N GLY A 234 -5.51 7.59 -18.92
CA GLY A 234 -4.26 8.33 -18.83
C GLY A 234 -3.20 7.75 -17.88
N CYS A 235 -3.37 6.52 -17.41
CA CYS A 235 -2.40 5.87 -16.56
C CYS A 235 -1.05 5.68 -17.21
N ARG A 236 0.01 6.13 -16.56
CA ARG A 236 1.39 5.84 -16.98
C ARG A 236 1.84 4.52 -16.37
N LEU A 237 2.00 3.48 -17.18
CA LEU A 237 2.58 2.22 -16.75
C LEU A 237 4.11 2.27 -16.75
N VAL A 238 4.75 1.95 -15.63
CA VAL A 238 6.20 1.81 -15.47
C VAL A 238 6.53 0.38 -15.08
N ARG A 239 7.50 -0.21 -15.80
CA ARG A 239 7.98 -1.58 -15.55
C ARG A 239 9.37 -1.52 -14.91
N LEU A 240 9.52 -2.14 -13.75
CA LEU A 240 10.79 -2.31 -13.05
C LEU A 240 11.30 -3.73 -13.29
N ARG A 241 12.40 -3.86 -14.04
CA ARG A 241 12.90 -5.16 -14.56
C ARG A 241 13.43 -6.08 -13.48
N ASP A 242 14.04 -5.51 -12.46
CA ASP A 242 14.68 -6.26 -11.39
C ASP A 242 13.85 -6.28 -10.11
N SER A 243 12.62 -5.77 -10.17
CA SER A 243 11.70 -5.69 -9.04
C SER A 243 10.69 -6.83 -9.03
N ASP A 244 10.32 -7.21 -7.82
CA ASP A 244 9.21 -8.10 -7.48
C ASP A 244 8.08 -7.30 -6.77
N HIS A 245 7.40 -7.92 -5.79
CA HIS A 245 6.33 -7.28 -5.01
C HIS A 245 6.82 -6.22 -4.00
N PHE A 246 8.15 -6.03 -3.90
CA PHE A 246 8.78 -5.03 -3.03
C PHE A 246 9.59 -3.99 -3.82
N PRO A 247 8.97 -3.17 -4.68
CA PRO A 247 9.68 -2.18 -5.51
C PRO A 247 10.56 -1.23 -4.68
N THR A 248 10.11 -0.85 -3.48
CA THR A 248 10.81 0.03 -2.55
C THR A 248 12.14 -0.55 -2.04
N LEU A 249 12.24 -1.88 -1.97
CA LEU A 249 13.45 -2.58 -1.55
C LEU A 249 14.36 -2.92 -2.75
N ARG A 250 13.80 -3.14 -3.92
CA ARG A 250 14.56 -3.58 -5.11
C ARG A 250 15.15 -2.43 -5.89
N GLU A 251 14.35 -1.42 -6.20
CA GLU A 251 14.72 -0.28 -7.02
C GLU A 251 14.32 1.04 -6.33
N PRO A 252 14.86 1.33 -5.12
CA PRO A 252 14.43 2.48 -4.31
C PRO A 252 14.61 3.82 -5.02
N ASP A 253 15.68 3.99 -5.81
CA ASP A 253 15.94 5.23 -6.54
C ASP A 253 14.87 5.47 -7.60
N ALA A 254 14.56 4.46 -8.39
CA ALA A 254 13.51 4.55 -9.41
C ALA A 254 12.14 4.84 -8.80
N VAL A 255 11.80 4.19 -7.68
CA VAL A 255 10.53 4.41 -6.97
C VAL A 255 10.42 5.85 -6.47
N VAL A 256 11.48 6.40 -5.88
CA VAL A 256 11.49 7.81 -5.42
C VAL A 256 11.27 8.76 -6.60
N ASP A 257 11.96 8.57 -7.70
CA ASP A 257 11.86 9.45 -8.88
C ASP A 257 10.44 9.38 -9.47
N ILE A 258 9.88 8.16 -9.60
CA ILE A 258 8.52 7.96 -10.10
C ILE A 258 7.47 8.66 -9.22
N ILE A 259 7.55 8.50 -7.88
CA ILE A 259 6.62 9.13 -6.94
C ILE A 259 6.77 10.67 -7.02
N ARG A 260 7.99 11.19 -7.06
CA ARG A 260 8.24 12.64 -7.14
C ARG A 260 7.70 13.25 -8.43
N GLU A 261 7.92 12.60 -9.57
CA GLU A 261 7.39 13.04 -10.87
C GLU A 261 5.86 13.06 -10.87
N ALA A 262 5.23 11.95 -10.43
CA ALA A 262 3.78 11.84 -10.38
C ALA A 262 3.16 12.86 -9.41
N TYR A 263 3.77 13.07 -8.24
CA TYR A 263 3.37 14.08 -7.28
C TYR A 263 3.45 15.49 -7.87
N ALA A 264 4.52 15.82 -8.59
CA ALA A 264 4.69 17.12 -9.22
C ALA A 264 3.63 17.39 -10.30
N ALA A 265 3.20 16.35 -11.02
CA ALA A 265 2.16 16.44 -12.04
C ALA A 265 0.73 16.61 -11.47
N ALA A 266 0.52 16.28 -10.19
CA ALA A 266 -0.78 16.37 -9.52
C ALA A 266 -1.02 17.71 -8.79
N ARG A 267 -0.02 18.62 -8.78
CA ARG A 267 -0.06 19.97 -8.16
C ARG A 267 -0.54 21.03 -9.15
#